data_fd093252638588be1a224c9177ea0339
#
_entry.id   fd093252638588be1a224c9177ea0339
#
_cell.length_a   1.000
_cell.length_b   1.000
_cell.length_c   1.000
_cell.angle_alpha   90.00
_cell.angle_beta   90.00
_cell.angle_gamma   90.00
#
_symmetry.space_group_name_H-M   'P 1'
#
loop_
_entity.id
_entity.type
_entity.pdbx_description
1 polymer ?
#
loop_
_entity_poly.entity_id
_entity_poly.type
_entity_poly.pdbx_seq_one_letter_code
_entity_poly.pdbx_strand_id
1 'polypeptide(L)'
;IRDRASVNVFTVKGRVTDKAGRGISGVVVNNGMAFTRTDANGYWTLRTDTFVSKFISISTPAAYKLPSKNGIASGFYVPVRTAVSSKSCNFVLEKRTKPADRFSYIAISDPQMLDAADMKRWNTELVPDMRAVVDSLSKTREVVGITVGDIVFDNLPLLRSYAASFKNMKITMFQCIGNHDFDKRYKGLNNARLGAGAYGEMAYAAVFGPTDYSFNIGKAHVVTLKNINYKGNKAYVETLTENQLRWLANDLKFVPK
;
A
#
# COMPACT_ATOMS: atom_id res chain seq x y z
N ILE A 1 -12.89 27.08 -26.32
CA ILE A 1 -12.58 26.63 -24.93
C ILE A 1 -11.94 25.28 -25.09
N ARG A 2 -10.59 25.21 -25.06
CA ARG A 2 -9.88 23.92 -25.07
C ARG A 2 -10.16 23.20 -23.77
N ASP A 3 -10.67 21.99 -23.86
CA ASP A 3 -11.01 21.12 -22.75
C ASP A 3 -9.77 20.87 -21.89
N ARG A 4 -9.68 21.50 -20.72
CA ARG A 4 -8.57 21.33 -19.77
C ARG A 4 -8.49 19.92 -19.18
N ALA A 5 -9.43 19.04 -19.49
CA ALA A 5 -9.50 17.67 -18.99
C ALA A 5 -8.40 16.76 -19.56
N SER A 6 -7.76 17.12 -20.70
CA SER A 6 -6.75 16.26 -21.34
C SER A 6 -5.30 16.50 -20.88
N VAL A 7 -5.03 17.58 -20.12
CA VAL A 7 -3.66 18.02 -19.81
C VAL A 7 -2.94 17.13 -18.78
N ASN A 8 -3.69 16.36 -17.98
CA ASN A 8 -3.15 15.54 -16.89
C ASN A 8 -3.25 14.03 -17.16
N VAL A 9 -3.72 13.63 -18.35
CA VAL A 9 -3.89 12.21 -18.70
C VAL A 9 -2.70 11.73 -19.51
N PHE A 10 -1.99 10.75 -18.98
CA PHE A 10 -0.81 10.13 -19.60
C PHE A 10 -1.04 8.63 -19.82
N THR A 11 -0.40 8.08 -20.83
CA THR A 11 -0.25 6.64 -20.93
C THR A 11 0.99 6.22 -20.16
N VAL A 12 0.77 5.60 -19.00
CA VAL A 12 1.82 4.99 -18.20
C VAL A 12 2.00 3.55 -18.67
N LYS A 13 3.23 3.12 -18.81
CA LYS A 13 3.58 1.77 -19.23
C LYS A 13 4.74 1.23 -18.41
N GLY A 14 4.87 -0.09 -18.39
CA GLY A 14 5.96 -0.73 -17.69
C GLY A 14 6.00 -2.23 -17.92
N ARG A 15 6.83 -2.89 -17.13
CA ARG A 15 7.00 -4.32 -17.19
C ARG A 15 7.06 -4.89 -15.77
N VAL A 16 6.47 -6.06 -15.57
CA VAL A 16 6.63 -6.86 -14.36
C VAL A 16 7.52 -8.06 -14.70
N THR A 17 8.62 -8.21 -13.98
CA THR A 17 9.59 -9.28 -14.21
C THR A 17 9.94 -10.02 -12.93
N ASP A 18 10.51 -11.21 -13.08
CA ASP A 18 11.25 -11.86 -11.99
C ASP A 18 12.67 -11.27 -11.86
N LYS A 19 13.42 -11.72 -10.87
CA LYS A 19 14.81 -11.30 -10.64
C LYS A 19 15.78 -11.66 -11.77
N ALA A 20 15.42 -12.61 -12.64
CA ALA A 20 16.17 -12.98 -13.82
C ALA A 20 15.78 -12.17 -15.07
N GLY A 21 14.91 -11.17 -14.91
CA GLY A 21 14.42 -10.32 -16.01
C GLY A 21 13.37 -10.98 -16.89
N ARG A 22 12.86 -12.17 -16.57
CA ARG A 22 11.79 -12.83 -17.31
C ARG A 22 10.46 -12.16 -17.00
N GLY A 23 9.65 -11.88 -18.02
CA GLY A 23 8.32 -11.29 -17.87
C GLY A 23 7.37 -12.19 -17.09
N ILE A 24 6.52 -11.57 -16.27
CA ILE A 24 5.48 -12.26 -15.50
C ILE A 24 4.14 -11.87 -16.10
N SER A 25 3.44 -12.85 -16.68
CA SER A 25 2.12 -12.68 -17.27
C SER A 25 1.01 -12.63 -16.21
N GLY A 26 -0.08 -11.93 -16.52
CA GLY A 26 -1.31 -11.94 -15.75
C GLY A 26 -1.28 -11.15 -14.43
N VAL A 27 -0.20 -10.43 -14.15
CA VAL A 27 -0.13 -9.57 -12.96
C VAL A 27 -1.10 -8.41 -13.11
N VAL A 28 -1.95 -8.23 -12.12
CA VAL A 28 -2.92 -7.12 -12.08
C VAL A 28 -2.20 -5.83 -11.72
N VAL A 29 -2.39 -4.80 -12.55
CA VAL A 29 -1.84 -3.45 -12.35
C VAL A 29 -2.99 -2.46 -12.31
N ASN A 30 -2.97 -1.51 -11.38
CA ASN A 30 -3.99 -0.47 -11.28
C ASN A 30 -3.38 0.89 -10.91
N ASN A 31 -4.15 1.94 -11.15
CA ASN A 31 -3.82 3.32 -10.79
C ASN A 31 -4.80 3.92 -9.76
N GLY A 32 -5.54 3.07 -9.06
CA GLY A 32 -6.60 3.48 -8.14
C GLY A 32 -7.96 3.71 -8.81
N MET A 33 -8.03 3.76 -10.16
CA MET A 33 -9.26 4.00 -10.92
C MET A 33 -9.50 2.94 -12.00
N ALA A 34 -8.45 2.61 -12.73
CA ALA A 34 -8.47 1.66 -13.83
C ALA A 34 -7.51 0.50 -13.59
N PHE A 35 -7.80 -0.64 -14.21
CA PHE A 35 -7.07 -1.88 -14.05
C PHE A 35 -6.63 -2.43 -15.42
N THR A 36 -5.50 -3.11 -15.44
CA THR A 36 -5.01 -3.89 -16.57
C THR A 36 -4.29 -5.14 -16.05
N ARG A 37 -3.90 -6.03 -16.98
CA ARG A 37 -3.01 -7.17 -16.70
C ARG A 37 -1.78 -7.12 -17.57
N THR A 38 -0.69 -7.66 -17.06
CA THR A 38 0.50 -7.87 -17.87
C THR A 38 0.26 -8.92 -18.95
N ASP A 39 0.83 -8.70 -20.14
CA ASP A 39 0.85 -9.67 -21.24
C ASP A 39 1.82 -10.85 -20.97
N ALA A 40 1.99 -11.73 -21.99
CA ALA A 40 2.86 -12.90 -21.89
C ALA A 40 4.34 -12.55 -21.60
N ASN A 41 4.78 -11.35 -21.96
CA ASN A 41 6.14 -10.85 -21.75
C ASN A 41 6.27 -9.92 -20.52
N GLY A 42 5.20 -9.78 -19.76
CA GLY A 42 5.14 -8.95 -18.55
C GLY A 42 4.89 -7.47 -18.82
N TYR A 43 4.62 -7.05 -20.04
CA TYR A 43 4.34 -5.65 -20.37
C TYR A 43 2.88 -5.28 -20.04
N TRP A 44 2.69 -4.01 -19.68
CA TRP A 44 1.39 -3.42 -19.41
C TRP A 44 1.35 -1.94 -19.79
N THR A 45 0.15 -1.45 -20.04
CA THR A 45 -0.13 -0.02 -20.25
C THR A 45 -1.41 0.38 -19.56
N LEU A 46 -1.49 1.64 -19.08
CA LEU A 46 -2.65 2.16 -18.38
C LEU A 46 -2.77 3.67 -18.59
N ARG A 47 -3.95 4.14 -19.03
CA ARG A 47 -4.25 5.57 -19.04
C ARG A 47 -4.45 6.06 -17.63
N THR A 48 -3.73 7.10 -17.26
CA THR A 48 -3.64 7.59 -15.88
C THR A 48 -3.81 9.09 -15.84
N ASP A 49 -4.80 9.57 -15.09
CA ASP A 49 -4.94 10.98 -14.75
C ASP A 49 -4.08 11.25 -13.50
N THR A 50 -2.99 11.99 -13.68
CA THR A 50 -2.02 12.31 -12.62
C THR A 50 -2.60 13.24 -11.54
N PHE A 51 -3.76 13.82 -11.79
CA PHE A 51 -4.42 14.67 -10.82
C PHE A 51 -5.18 13.85 -9.75
N VAL A 52 -5.80 12.73 -10.16
CA VAL A 52 -6.58 11.87 -9.24
C VAL A 52 -5.82 10.64 -8.79
N SER A 53 -4.99 10.05 -9.65
CA SER A 53 -4.20 8.86 -9.33
C SER A 53 -2.91 9.26 -8.62
N LYS A 54 -2.66 8.65 -7.46
CA LYS A 54 -1.43 8.91 -6.66
C LYS A 54 -0.35 7.87 -6.92
N PHE A 55 -0.74 6.61 -7.12
CA PHE A 55 0.15 5.47 -7.27
C PHE A 55 -0.27 4.60 -8.45
N ILE A 56 0.71 3.96 -9.07
CA ILE A 56 0.55 2.74 -9.84
C ILE A 56 0.89 1.59 -8.91
N SER A 57 0.00 0.61 -8.79
CA SER A 57 0.18 -0.53 -7.88
C SER A 57 -0.04 -1.84 -8.61
N ILE A 58 0.58 -2.90 -8.10
CA ILE A 58 0.30 -4.27 -8.52
C ILE A 58 -0.35 -5.05 -7.38
N SER A 59 -1.27 -5.95 -7.72
CA SER A 59 -1.69 -7.00 -6.79
C SER A 59 -0.72 -8.17 -6.93
N THR A 60 0.16 -8.33 -5.95
CA THR A 60 1.22 -9.37 -6.00
C THR A 60 0.59 -10.76 -6.10
N PRO A 61 0.92 -11.58 -7.13
CA PRO A 61 0.35 -12.91 -7.26
C PRO A 61 0.88 -13.88 -6.19
N ALA A 62 0.06 -14.86 -5.78
CA ALA A 62 0.38 -15.79 -4.70
C ALA A 62 1.68 -16.63 -4.94
N ALA A 63 2.06 -16.83 -6.20
CA ALA A 63 3.29 -17.52 -6.57
C ALA A 63 4.58 -16.74 -6.26
N TYR A 64 4.46 -15.47 -5.88
CA TYR A 64 5.58 -14.57 -5.61
C TYR A 64 5.58 -14.12 -4.16
N LYS A 65 6.79 -13.88 -3.61
CA LYS A 65 6.95 -13.30 -2.27
C LYS A 65 6.35 -11.89 -2.26
N LEU A 66 5.74 -11.53 -1.16
CA LEU A 66 5.25 -10.17 -0.95
C LEU A 66 6.44 -9.22 -0.87
N PRO A 67 6.54 -8.20 -1.75
CA PRO A 67 7.70 -7.31 -1.76
C PRO A 67 7.76 -6.48 -0.48
N SER A 68 8.94 -6.41 0.12
CA SER A 68 9.14 -5.62 1.34
C SER A 68 10.56 -5.05 1.40
N LYS A 69 10.70 -3.98 2.15
CA LYS A 69 11.99 -3.38 2.51
C LYS A 69 12.03 -3.14 4.02
N ASN A 70 13.02 -3.72 4.69
CA ASN A 70 13.16 -3.63 6.15
C ASN A 70 11.90 -4.06 6.92
N GLY A 71 11.22 -5.12 6.45
CA GLY A 71 10.00 -5.64 7.09
C GLY A 71 8.71 -4.90 6.71
N ILE A 72 8.78 -3.74 6.05
CA ILE A 72 7.60 -2.99 5.59
C ILE A 72 7.30 -3.34 4.14
N ALA A 73 6.03 -3.63 3.85
CA ALA A 73 5.54 -3.88 2.50
C ALA A 73 5.85 -2.68 1.58
N SER A 74 6.53 -2.95 0.48
CA SER A 74 6.99 -1.93 -0.47
C SER A 74 7.33 -2.58 -1.80
N GLY A 75 7.59 -1.78 -2.86
CA GLY A 75 7.95 -2.35 -4.16
C GLY A 75 6.78 -2.93 -4.96
N PHE A 76 5.56 -2.88 -4.42
CA PHE A 76 4.33 -3.21 -5.12
C PHE A 76 3.61 -1.96 -5.65
N TYR A 77 4.15 -0.77 -5.42
CA TYR A 77 3.65 0.51 -5.91
C TYR A 77 4.77 1.46 -6.32
N VAL A 78 4.42 2.40 -7.21
CA VAL A 78 5.28 3.51 -7.63
C VAL A 78 4.42 4.78 -7.65
N PRO A 79 4.89 5.93 -7.12
CA PRO A 79 4.19 7.19 -7.26
C PRO A 79 3.94 7.54 -8.74
N VAL A 80 2.73 7.96 -9.08
CA VAL A 80 2.36 8.28 -10.49
C VAL A 80 3.29 9.32 -11.09
N ARG A 81 3.67 10.34 -10.33
CA ARG A 81 4.62 11.36 -10.80
C ARG A 81 5.96 10.75 -11.22
N THR A 82 6.47 9.80 -10.45
CA THR A 82 7.69 9.06 -10.77
C THR A 82 7.49 8.21 -12.03
N ALA A 83 6.38 7.48 -12.12
CA ALA A 83 6.06 6.64 -13.27
C ALA A 83 5.96 7.44 -14.58
N VAL A 84 5.40 8.64 -14.53
CA VAL A 84 5.31 9.54 -15.69
C VAL A 84 6.67 10.14 -16.04
N SER A 85 7.43 10.65 -15.06
CA SER A 85 8.72 11.29 -15.31
C SER A 85 9.78 10.33 -15.83
N SER A 86 9.80 9.10 -15.32
CA SER A 86 10.74 8.05 -15.76
C SER A 86 10.35 7.40 -17.10
N LYS A 87 9.15 7.70 -17.63
CA LYS A 87 8.57 7.08 -18.84
C LYS A 87 8.44 5.55 -18.76
N SER A 88 8.68 4.96 -17.60
CA SER A 88 8.62 3.52 -17.37
C SER A 88 8.30 3.23 -15.90
N CYS A 89 7.40 2.29 -15.66
CA CYS A 89 7.01 1.85 -14.33
C CYS A 89 7.14 0.33 -14.22
N ASN A 90 8.29 -0.12 -13.76
CA ASN A 90 8.63 -1.52 -13.69
C ASN A 90 8.54 -2.05 -12.28
N PHE A 91 8.14 -3.33 -12.16
CA PHE A 91 8.11 -4.07 -10.91
C PHE A 91 8.95 -5.35 -11.06
N VAL A 92 9.66 -5.71 -10.00
CA VAL A 92 10.44 -6.94 -9.93
C VAL A 92 9.96 -7.78 -8.78
N LEU A 93 9.56 -9.02 -9.06
CA LEU A 93 9.05 -9.96 -8.07
C LEU A 93 9.98 -11.15 -7.89
N GLU A 94 10.06 -11.66 -6.68
CA GLU A 94 10.78 -12.89 -6.37
C GLU A 94 9.81 -14.06 -6.32
N LYS A 95 10.03 -15.06 -7.19
CA LYS A 95 9.22 -16.28 -7.18
C LYS A 95 9.43 -17.04 -5.88
N ARG A 96 8.36 -17.57 -5.29
CA ARG A 96 8.45 -18.47 -4.13
C ARG A 96 9.09 -19.79 -4.54
N THR A 97 9.89 -20.34 -3.65
CA THR A 97 10.44 -21.70 -3.81
C THR A 97 9.42 -22.76 -3.41
N LYS A 98 8.48 -22.41 -2.52
CA LYS A 98 7.37 -23.26 -2.06
C LYS A 98 6.09 -22.44 -2.02
N PRO A 99 4.92 -23.03 -2.29
CA PRO A 99 3.62 -22.36 -2.09
C PRO A 99 3.47 -21.90 -0.64
N ALA A 100 2.79 -20.76 -0.44
CA ALA A 100 2.47 -20.24 0.90
C ALA A 100 1.06 -20.67 1.32
N ASP A 101 0.72 -21.97 1.16
CA ASP A 101 -0.62 -22.51 1.49
C ASP A 101 -0.95 -22.39 2.99
N ARG A 102 0.08 -22.31 3.82
CA ARG A 102 -0.01 -22.01 5.24
C ARG A 102 0.84 -20.77 5.52
N PHE A 103 0.23 -19.74 6.04
CA PHE A 103 0.87 -18.51 6.50
C PHE A 103 0.28 -18.08 7.84
N SER A 104 0.99 -17.24 8.57
CA SER A 104 0.50 -16.58 9.77
C SER A 104 0.23 -15.12 9.48
N TYR A 105 -0.90 -14.63 9.99
CA TYR A 105 -1.29 -13.23 9.86
C TYR A 105 -1.30 -12.57 11.24
N ILE A 106 -0.52 -11.51 11.41
CA ILE A 106 -0.42 -10.76 12.66
C ILE A 106 -1.13 -9.42 12.45
N ALA A 107 -2.16 -9.14 13.22
CA ALA A 107 -2.84 -7.85 13.21
C ALA A 107 -2.45 -7.06 14.48
N ILE A 108 -2.08 -5.81 14.28
CA ILE A 108 -1.82 -4.84 15.36
C ILE A 108 -2.84 -3.72 15.21
N SER A 109 -3.51 -3.37 16.30
CA SER A 109 -4.47 -2.27 16.32
C SER A 109 -3.94 -1.12 17.16
N ASP A 110 -4.15 0.08 16.67
CA ASP A 110 -4.04 1.34 17.41
C ASP A 110 -2.77 1.49 18.27
N PRO A 111 -1.56 1.43 17.72
CA PRO A 111 -0.36 1.67 18.50
C PRO A 111 -0.32 3.08 19.09
N GLN A 112 -0.90 4.05 18.41
CA GLN A 112 -1.15 5.44 18.83
C GLN A 112 0.06 6.12 19.50
N MET A 113 1.24 6.00 18.90
CA MET A 113 2.45 6.59 19.45
C MET A 113 2.40 8.12 19.41
N LEU A 114 2.39 8.73 20.59
CA LEU A 114 2.30 10.17 20.76
C LEU A 114 3.69 10.84 20.71
N ASP A 115 4.68 10.24 21.37
CA ASP A 115 5.99 10.84 21.55
C ASP A 115 7.15 9.83 21.59
N ALA A 116 8.33 10.30 21.98
CA ALA A 116 9.52 9.48 22.10
C ALA A 116 9.44 8.44 23.23
N ALA A 117 8.65 8.70 24.27
CA ALA A 117 8.48 7.73 25.36
C ALA A 117 7.65 6.53 24.88
N ASP A 118 6.58 6.77 24.14
CA ASP A 118 5.80 5.71 23.52
C ASP A 118 6.62 4.91 22.50
N MET A 119 7.42 5.60 21.67
CA MET A 119 8.34 4.91 20.75
C MET A 119 9.39 4.08 21.49
N LYS A 120 9.86 4.52 22.65
CA LYS A 120 10.76 3.73 23.49
C LYS A 120 10.06 2.48 24.00
N ARG A 121 8.86 2.59 24.57
CA ARG A 121 8.06 1.45 25.02
C ARG A 121 7.76 0.47 23.89
N TRP A 122 7.35 0.98 22.73
CA TRP A 122 7.14 0.19 21.51
C TRP A 122 8.39 -0.66 21.20
N ASN A 123 9.57 -0.05 21.17
CA ASN A 123 10.81 -0.71 20.80
C ASN A 123 11.35 -1.65 21.88
N THR A 124 11.09 -1.39 23.17
CA THR A 124 11.66 -2.18 24.29
C THR A 124 10.70 -3.22 24.85
N GLU A 125 9.39 -3.08 24.60
CA GLU A 125 8.36 -3.98 25.12
C GLU A 125 7.77 -4.81 23.95
N LEU A 126 7.00 -4.20 23.03
CA LEU A 126 6.26 -4.93 22.00
C LEU A 126 7.14 -5.51 20.89
N VAL A 127 8.12 -4.76 20.40
CA VAL A 127 8.98 -5.21 19.28
C VAL A 127 9.75 -6.48 19.63
N PRO A 128 10.35 -6.66 20.82
CA PRO A 128 11.02 -7.91 21.20
C PRO A 128 10.05 -9.10 21.22
N ASP A 129 8.86 -8.94 21.78
CA ASP A 129 7.84 -10.00 21.87
C ASP A 129 7.35 -10.38 20.47
N MET A 130 7.03 -9.38 19.64
CA MET A 130 6.64 -9.61 18.24
C MET A 130 7.75 -10.31 17.46
N ARG A 131 9.01 -9.93 17.65
CA ARG A 131 10.17 -10.60 17.03
C ARG A 131 10.25 -12.06 17.42
N ALA A 132 10.10 -12.37 18.70
CA ALA A 132 10.13 -13.76 19.19
C ALA A 132 9.01 -14.60 18.54
N VAL A 133 7.79 -14.06 18.46
CA VAL A 133 6.66 -14.71 17.78
C VAL A 133 6.95 -14.92 16.30
N VAL A 134 7.40 -13.88 15.60
CA VAL A 134 7.73 -13.93 14.16
C VAL A 134 8.85 -14.93 13.91
N ASP A 135 9.92 -14.94 14.70
CA ASP A 135 11.04 -15.87 14.56
C ASP A 135 10.60 -17.33 14.78
N SER A 136 9.69 -17.57 15.70
CA SER A 136 9.10 -18.89 15.93
C SER A 136 8.24 -19.33 14.74
N LEU A 137 7.30 -18.50 14.29
CA LEU A 137 6.38 -18.82 13.21
C LEU A 137 7.08 -18.96 11.86
N SER A 138 8.07 -18.12 11.58
CA SER A 138 8.80 -18.10 10.30
C SER A 138 9.68 -19.35 10.05
N LYS A 139 9.88 -20.19 11.05
CA LYS A 139 10.53 -21.50 10.88
C LYS A 139 9.73 -22.45 10.00
N THR A 140 8.40 -22.33 10.02
CA THR A 140 7.49 -23.29 9.36
C THR A 140 6.60 -22.69 8.30
N ARG A 141 6.41 -21.35 8.29
CA ARG A 141 5.49 -20.68 7.38
C ARG A 141 5.87 -19.21 7.17
N GLU A 142 5.32 -18.60 6.14
CA GLU A 142 5.46 -17.17 5.92
C GLU A 142 4.65 -16.39 6.96
N VAL A 143 5.18 -15.26 7.41
CA VAL A 143 4.52 -14.37 8.36
C VAL A 143 4.24 -13.05 7.65
N VAL A 144 2.98 -12.67 7.64
CA VAL A 144 2.46 -11.40 7.10
C VAL A 144 1.79 -10.65 8.24
N GLY A 145 1.85 -9.34 8.23
CA GLY A 145 1.17 -8.55 9.24
C GLY A 145 0.49 -7.32 8.67
N ILE A 146 -0.39 -6.75 9.45
CA ILE A 146 -1.03 -5.47 9.20
C ILE A 146 -1.16 -4.67 10.49
N THR A 147 -0.93 -3.35 10.40
CA THR A 147 -1.40 -2.40 11.42
C THR A 147 -2.66 -1.73 10.90
N VAL A 148 -3.74 -1.86 11.65
CA VAL A 148 -5.09 -1.48 11.20
C VAL A 148 -5.46 -0.05 11.59
N GLY A 149 -4.54 0.88 11.39
CA GLY A 149 -4.74 2.32 11.60
C GLY A 149 -4.23 2.84 12.94
N ASP A 150 -4.30 4.15 13.09
CA ASP A 150 -3.85 4.92 14.24
C ASP A 150 -2.46 4.53 14.72
N ILE A 151 -1.52 4.50 13.75
CA ILE A 151 -0.12 4.13 14.02
C ILE A 151 0.51 5.13 14.98
N VAL A 152 0.22 6.41 14.76
CA VAL A 152 0.67 7.51 15.61
C VAL A 152 -0.53 8.27 16.17
N PHE A 153 -0.33 9.05 17.20
CA PHE A 153 -1.33 9.98 17.74
C PHE A 153 -0.99 11.41 17.28
N ASP A 154 -1.37 11.76 16.07
CA ASP A 154 -1.15 13.07 15.41
C ASP A 154 0.35 13.46 15.24
N ASN A 155 1.30 12.62 15.63
CA ASN A 155 2.73 12.89 15.54
C ASN A 155 3.34 12.18 14.31
N LEU A 156 3.05 12.68 13.12
CA LEU A 156 3.40 12.08 11.84
C LEU A 156 4.90 11.78 11.63
N PRO A 157 5.87 12.57 12.15
CA PRO A 157 7.29 12.19 12.10
C PRO A 157 7.58 10.79 12.65
N LEU A 158 6.83 10.30 13.63
CA LEU A 158 7.01 8.97 14.22
C LEU A 158 6.66 7.81 13.28
N LEU A 159 5.91 8.05 12.19
CA LEU A 159 5.63 7.02 11.16
C LEU A 159 6.92 6.38 10.63
N ARG A 160 7.98 7.16 10.44
CA ARG A 160 9.29 6.66 9.99
C ARG A 160 9.99 5.83 11.07
N SER A 161 9.91 6.25 12.31
CA SER A 161 10.48 5.53 13.46
C SER A 161 9.76 4.20 13.67
N TYR A 162 8.43 4.21 13.57
CA TYR A 162 7.61 3.00 13.56
C TYR A 162 8.04 2.04 12.44
N ALA A 163 8.13 2.52 11.19
CA ALA A 163 8.56 1.69 10.07
C ALA A 163 9.95 1.08 10.28
N ALA A 164 10.88 1.82 10.90
CA ALA A 164 12.24 1.35 11.17
C ALA A 164 12.28 0.21 12.21
N SER A 165 11.29 0.08 13.08
CA SER A 165 11.24 -0.94 14.14
C SER A 165 11.12 -2.37 13.59
N PHE A 166 10.63 -2.53 12.35
CA PHE A 166 10.49 -3.84 11.69
C PHE A 166 11.78 -4.32 10.99
N LYS A 167 12.84 -3.50 11.00
CA LYS A 167 14.10 -3.87 10.36
C LYS A 167 14.63 -5.19 10.94
N ASN A 168 15.06 -6.08 10.03
CA ASN A 168 15.55 -7.43 10.34
C ASN A 168 14.50 -8.38 10.96
N MET A 169 13.22 -8.05 10.89
CA MET A 169 12.16 -8.98 11.22
C MET A 169 11.75 -9.79 9.99
N LYS A 170 11.49 -11.09 10.15
CA LYS A 170 11.08 -11.99 9.05
C LYS A 170 9.59 -11.89 8.77
N ILE A 171 9.11 -10.68 8.60
CA ILE A 171 7.70 -10.35 8.35
C ILE A 171 7.59 -9.38 7.18
N THR A 172 6.49 -9.44 6.45
CA THR A 172 6.06 -8.36 5.57
C THR A 172 4.88 -7.67 6.21
N MET A 173 5.12 -6.46 6.73
CA MET A 173 4.14 -5.68 7.48
C MET A 173 3.48 -4.66 6.58
N PHE A 174 2.18 -4.79 6.42
CA PHE A 174 1.29 -3.84 5.74
C PHE A 174 0.71 -2.85 6.73
N GLN A 175 0.15 -1.74 6.24
CA GLN A 175 -0.47 -0.72 7.08
C GLN A 175 -1.81 -0.27 6.49
N CYS A 176 -2.75 0.03 7.36
CA CYS A 176 -3.94 0.79 7.07
C CYS A 176 -3.81 2.18 7.72
N ILE A 177 -4.39 3.20 7.12
CA ILE A 177 -4.39 4.54 7.70
C ILE A 177 -5.57 4.69 8.67
N GLY A 178 -5.33 5.27 9.85
CA GLY A 178 -6.35 5.67 10.81
C GLY A 178 -6.57 7.18 10.86
N ASN A 179 -7.47 7.63 11.74
CA ASN A 179 -7.80 9.07 11.82
C ASN A 179 -6.68 9.92 12.44
N HIS A 180 -5.80 9.33 13.23
CA HIS A 180 -4.64 10.02 13.82
C HIS A 180 -3.41 10.05 12.89
N ASP A 181 -3.45 9.33 11.76
CA ASP A 181 -2.37 9.28 10.78
C ASP A 181 -2.50 10.35 9.68
N PHE A 182 -3.57 11.18 9.71
CA PHE A 182 -3.75 12.30 8.79
C PHE A 182 -3.02 13.56 9.24
N ASP A 183 -2.49 14.31 8.27
CA ASP A 183 -1.97 15.65 8.54
C ASP A 183 -3.11 16.65 8.77
N LYS A 184 -3.44 16.88 10.02
CA LYS A 184 -4.54 17.75 10.46
C LYS A 184 -4.26 19.24 10.28
N ARG A 185 -3.06 19.62 9.83
CA ARG A 185 -2.73 21.00 9.44
C ARG A 185 -3.46 21.44 8.17
N TYR A 186 -3.84 20.48 7.32
CA TYR A 186 -4.67 20.76 6.16
C TYR A 186 -6.12 21.03 6.60
N LYS A 187 -6.48 22.30 6.66
CA LYS A 187 -7.79 22.76 7.14
C LYS A 187 -8.92 22.63 6.11
N GLY A 188 -8.61 22.34 4.91
CA GLY A 188 -9.53 22.26 3.78
C GLY A 188 -8.93 23.00 2.61
N LEU A 189 -9.05 22.40 1.46
CA LEU A 189 -8.68 23.02 0.21
C LEU A 189 -9.95 23.16 -0.60
N ASN A 190 -10.25 24.36 -1.03
CA ASN A 190 -11.34 24.66 -1.96
C ASN A 190 -11.05 24.06 -3.35
N ASN A 191 -10.43 22.89 -3.37
CA ASN A 191 -10.12 22.14 -4.55
C ASN A 191 -11.13 21.00 -4.68
N ALA A 192 -12.16 21.23 -5.47
CA ALA A 192 -13.27 20.29 -5.67
C ALA A 192 -12.85 18.89 -6.14
N ARG A 193 -11.63 18.73 -6.73
CA ARG A 193 -11.18 17.44 -7.27
C ARG A 193 -10.44 16.57 -6.25
N LEU A 194 -9.67 17.15 -5.32
CA LEU A 194 -8.81 16.39 -4.42
C LEU A 194 -9.25 16.39 -2.96
N GLY A 195 -9.89 17.48 -2.51
CA GLY A 195 -10.33 17.60 -1.12
C GLY A 195 -9.22 17.52 -0.07
N ALA A 196 -9.55 17.79 1.17
CA ALA A 196 -8.60 17.78 2.30
C ALA A 196 -7.99 16.39 2.56
N GLY A 197 -8.73 15.31 2.33
CA GLY A 197 -8.27 13.95 2.54
C GLY A 197 -7.04 13.61 1.72
N ALA A 198 -7.02 14.01 0.44
CA ALA A 198 -5.88 13.73 -0.43
C ALA A 198 -4.57 14.34 0.07
N TYR A 199 -4.62 15.50 0.68
CA TYR A 199 -3.46 16.18 1.25
C TYR A 199 -3.14 15.67 2.66
N GLY A 200 -4.15 15.40 3.46
CA GLY A 200 -3.98 14.84 4.81
C GLY A 200 -3.26 13.49 4.81
N GLU A 201 -3.43 12.68 3.77
CA GLU A 201 -2.78 11.38 3.61
C GLU A 201 -1.31 11.45 3.17
N MET A 202 -0.81 12.61 2.74
CA MET A 202 0.51 12.69 2.08
C MET A 202 1.65 12.20 2.97
N ALA A 203 1.62 12.49 4.26
CA ALA A 203 2.66 12.07 5.19
C ALA A 203 2.68 10.54 5.38
N TYR A 204 1.52 9.93 5.55
CA TYR A 204 1.36 8.49 5.58
C TYR A 204 1.82 7.85 4.25
N ALA A 205 1.32 8.35 3.14
CA ALA A 205 1.62 7.83 1.80
C ALA A 205 3.11 7.94 1.42
N ALA A 206 3.83 8.93 1.97
CA ALA A 206 5.27 9.06 1.77
C ALA A 206 6.10 7.97 2.48
N VAL A 207 5.52 7.26 3.45
CA VAL A 207 6.17 6.18 4.19
C VAL A 207 5.66 4.82 3.72
N PHE A 208 4.35 4.66 3.55
CA PHE A 208 3.68 3.37 3.36
C PHE A 208 3.03 3.18 1.99
N GLY A 209 2.93 4.24 1.18
CA GLY A 209 2.33 4.15 -0.15
C GLY A 209 0.80 4.27 -0.15
N PRO A 210 0.11 3.49 -1.00
CA PRO A 210 -1.32 3.60 -1.18
C PRO A 210 -2.10 3.17 0.08
N THR A 211 -3.27 3.78 0.29
CA THR A 211 -4.20 3.44 1.36
C THR A 211 -5.14 2.28 1.00
N ASP A 212 -5.36 2.10 -0.30
CA ASP A 212 -6.22 1.04 -0.84
C ASP A 212 -5.37 0.17 -1.77
N TYR A 213 -5.29 -1.11 -1.49
CA TYR A 213 -4.46 -2.06 -2.24
C TYR A 213 -4.88 -3.51 -1.96
N SER A 214 -4.39 -4.43 -2.80
CA SER A 214 -4.59 -5.87 -2.62
C SER A 214 -3.33 -6.67 -2.89
N PHE A 215 -3.29 -7.87 -2.37
CA PHE A 215 -2.25 -8.87 -2.65
C PHE A 215 -2.79 -10.28 -2.45
N ASN A 216 -2.04 -11.28 -2.95
CA ASN A 216 -2.41 -12.69 -2.82
C ASN A 216 -1.36 -13.46 -2.03
N ILE A 217 -1.79 -14.33 -1.15
CA ILE A 217 -0.94 -15.26 -0.42
C ILE A 217 -1.67 -16.60 -0.22
N GLY A 218 -1.04 -17.69 -0.63
CA GLY A 218 -1.70 -19.00 -0.65
C GLY A 218 -3.00 -18.94 -1.46
N LYS A 219 -4.09 -19.32 -0.85
CA LYS A 219 -5.46 -19.27 -1.43
C LYS A 219 -6.22 -17.98 -1.04
N ALA A 220 -5.60 -17.08 -0.30
CA ALA A 220 -6.24 -15.84 0.13
C ALA A 220 -5.94 -14.68 -0.82
N HIS A 221 -6.97 -13.92 -1.16
CA HIS A 221 -6.87 -12.58 -1.71
C HIS A 221 -7.16 -11.60 -0.59
N VAL A 222 -6.19 -10.77 -0.26
CA VAL A 222 -6.27 -9.81 0.84
C VAL A 222 -6.46 -8.42 0.27
N VAL A 223 -7.46 -7.71 0.79
CA VAL A 223 -7.77 -6.34 0.39
C VAL A 223 -7.68 -5.42 1.61
N THR A 224 -7.00 -4.31 1.45
CA THR A 224 -6.95 -3.23 2.44
C THR A 224 -7.66 -2.01 1.86
N LEU A 225 -8.63 -1.48 2.59
CA LEU A 225 -9.36 -0.26 2.25
C LEU A 225 -9.37 0.67 3.47
N LYS A 226 -9.03 1.92 3.27
CA LYS A 226 -9.26 2.91 4.32
C LYS A 226 -10.76 3.17 4.45
N ASN A 227 -11.27 3.22 5.68
CA ASN A 227 -12.65 3.61 5.94
C ASN A 227 -12.78 5.00 6.58
N ILE A 228 -11.66 5.71 6.76
CA ILE A 228 -11.60 7.06 7.30
C ILE A 228 -11.33 8.06 6.16
N ASN A 229 -12.19 9.07 6.02
CA ASN A 229 -12.03 10.13 5.02
C ASN A 229 -11.94 11.49 5.73
N TYR A 230 -10.76 12.10 5.71
CA TYR A 230 -10.49 13.39 6.31
C TYR A 230 -11.18 14.52 5.53
N LYS A 231 -11.91 15.38 6.23
CA LYS A 231 -12.69 16.51 5.66
C LYS A 231 -12.03 17.88 5.86
N GLY A 232 -10.91 17.92 6.56
CA GLY A 232 -10.31 19.17 7.02
C GLY A 232 -10.79 19.57 8.41
N ASN A 233 -10.14 20.57 9.02
CA ASN A 233 -10.48 21.09 10.35
C ASN A 233 -10.59 20.01 11.44
N LYS A 234 -9.74 18.98 11.37
CA LYS A 234 -9.76 17.81 12.25
C LYS A 234 -11.01 16.92 12.12
N ALA A 235 -11.92 17.24 11.19
CA ALA A 235 -13.12 16.44 10.94
C ALA A 235 -12.82 15.28 10.00
N TYR A 236 -13.46 14.14 10.21
CA TYR A 236 -13.43 12.98 9.35
C TYR A 236 -14.80 12.31 9.29
N VAL A 237 -14.98 11.42 8.36
CA VAL A 237 -16.16 10.56 8.24
C VAL A 237 -15.74 9.13 7.99
N GLU A 238 -16.39 8.22 8.68
CA GLU A 238 -16.18 6.78 8.58
C GLU A 238 -17.08 6.23 7.48
N THR A 239 -16.51 6.02 6.30
CA THR A 239 -17.24 5.48 5.16
C THR A 239 -16.30 4.99 4.07
N LEU A 240 -16.76 4.05 3.27
CA LEU A 240 -16.16 3.73 1.99
C LEU A 240 -16.77 4.62 0.92
N THR A 241 -15.93 5.22 0.09
CA THR A 241 -16.38 6.04 -1.03
C THR A 241 -16.85 5.17 -2.20
N GLU A 242 -17.70 5.71 -3.07
CA GLU A 242 -18.09 5.01 -4.30
C GLU A 242 -16.89 4.64 -5.19
N ASN A 243 -15.83 5.45 -5.20
CA ASN A 243 -14.60 5.13 -5.93
C ASN A 243 -13.92 3.90 -5.35
N GLN A 244 -13.87 3.75 -4.03
CA GLN A 244 -13.32 2.56 -3.37
C GLN A 244 -14.18 1.33 -3.63
N LEU A 245 -15.51 1.44 -3.60
CA LEU A 245 -16.40 0.32 -3.94
C LEU A 245 -16.25 -0.10 -5.40
N ARG A 246 -16.10 0.85 -6.33
CA ARG A 246 -15.80 0.55 -7.73
C ARG A 246 -14.41 -0.07 -7.90
N TRP A 247 -13.42 0.41 -7.16
CA TRP A 247 -12.08 -0.16 -7.15
C TRP A 247 -12.13 -1.62 -6.67
N LEU A 248 -12.79 -1.88 -5.53
CA LEU A 248 -12.97 -3.22 -4.98
C LEU A 248 -13.68 -4.16 -5.97
N ALA A 249 -14.79 -3.70 -6.55
CA ALA A 249 -15.52 -4.49 -7.54
C ALA A 249 -14.67 -4.84 -8.77
N ASN A 250 -13.78 -3.93 -9.19
CA ASN A 250 -12.86 -4.19 -10.30
C ASN A 250 -11.72 -5.13 -9.90
N ASP A 251 -11.16 -4.98 -8.71
CA ASP A 251 -10.10 -5.84 -8.17
C ASP A 251 -10.58 -7.30 -8.08
N LEU A 252 -11.77 -7.50 -7.52
CA LEU A 252 -12.38 -8.83 -7.36
C LEU A 252 -12.69 -9.55 -8.69
N LYS A 253 -12.82 -8.84 -9.81
CA LYS A 253 -12.97 -9.47 -11.16
C LYS A 253 -11.73 -10.27 -11.57
N PHE A 254 -10.59 -9.97 -10.99
CA PHE A 254 -9.33 -10.64 -11.28
C PHE A 254 -9.01 -11.79 -10.34
N VAL A 255 -9.80 -11.98 -9.29
CA VAL A 255 -9.66 -13.10 -8.36
C VAL A 255 -10.26 -14.35 -9.01
N PRO A 256 -9.54 -15.48 -9.09
CA PRO A 256 -10.11 -16.75 -9.57
C PRO A 256 -11.30 -17.17 -8.69
N LYS A 257 -12.33 -17.68 -9.34
CA LYS A 257 -13.50 -18.27 -8.66
C LYS A 257 -13.16 -19.65 -8.09
#